data_1780c8ad2d6e7b4b702dd89f85d01844
#
_entry.id   1780c8ad2d6e7b4b702dd89f85d01844
#
_cell.length_a   1.000
_cell.length_b   1.000
_cell.length_c   1.000
_cell.angle_alpha   90.00
_cell.angle_beta   90.00
_cell.angle_gamma   90.00
#
_symmetry.space_group_name_H-M   'P 1'
#
loop_
_entity.id
_entity.type
_entity.pdbx_description
1 polymer ?
#
loop_
_entity_poly.entity_id
_entity_poly.type
_entity_poly.pdbx_seq_one_letter_code
_entity_poly.pdbx_strand_id
1 'polypeptide(L)'
;MLTIFKKKLKRSDKMAEVFINNKFMGEVEDPKQFIARIVEERRKGNLHFTVNVTYEKDLDSIYVEANKGRINRPLIVVKDGKSMFTDKHAEQLTKGEINWDDLVKQGVIEYLDAMEEENTLVSFFEEDLTPDHTHLEVHPTSIIGVATALVPFSNFSPGPRVLIGGKNQKQGLGLYAANFSVRMDMDVNLLHTPQKPMVSTLMYELSGYDKHPQGQNIVVAVMSFKGYNMEDASVINKGSIDCGLGRSTYFRPCISEELRYAGGLTDEICIPDKDIKGFRSEHDYRYLEDDGIIYPEAAVSEGDVVIGKTSPPRFLSSMDEYNLAIDKRRESGVALQHGEIGTVDFVLVTENGEGNKLIQVRLREQRIPEIG
;
A
#
# COMPACT_ATOMS: atom_id res chain seq x y z
N MET A 1 -2.68 -12.81 -35.81
CA MET A 1 -2.67 -14.13 -35.17
C MET A 1 -4.08 -14.68 -34.85
N LEU A 2 -5.14 -13.92 -34.97
CA LEU A 2 -6.52 -14.35 -34.68
C LEU A 2 -7.25 -15.04 -35.86
N THR A 3 -6.61 -15.13 -37.01
CA THR A 3 -7.24 -15.67 -38.24
C THR A 3 -6.91 -17.14 -38.51
N ILE A 4 -6.05 -17.77 -37.75
CA ILE A 4 -5.57 -19.14 -37.98
C ILE A 4 -6.43 -20.20 -37.29
N PHE A 5 -7.24 -19.81 -36.30
CA PHE A 5 -8.08 -20.77 -35.54
C PHE A 5 -9.54 -20.91 -36.01
N LYS A 6 -9.92 -20.32 -37.13
CA LYS A 6 -11.24 -20.55 -37.75
C LYS A 6 -11.29 -21.73 -38.73
N LYS A 7 -10.55 -22.80 -38.48
CA LYS A 7 -10.92 -24.07 -39.09
C LYS A 7 -11.99 -24.73 -38.22
N LYS A 8 -13.26 -24.60 -38.64
CA LYS A 8 -14.34 -25.44 -38.14
C LYS A 8 -13.95 -26.90 -38.36
N LEU A 9 -13.38 -27.53 -37.33
CA LEU A 9 -13.40 -28.96 -37.19
C LEU A 9 -14.89 -29.34 -37.07
N LYS A 10 -15.37 -30.19 -37.98
CA LYS A 10 -16.67 -30.85 -37.80
C LYS A 10 -16.58 -31.69 -36.55
N ARG A 11 -17.05 -31.16 -35.42
CA ARG A 11 -17.23 -31.90 -34.19
C ARG A 11 -18.36 -32.90 -34.38
N SER A 12 -18.08 -34.19 -34.20
CA SER A 12 -19.08 -35.20 -33.91
C SER A 12 -19.49 -35.02 -32.45
N ASP A 13 -20.75 -34.72 -32.28
CA ASP A 13 -21.57 -34.78 -31.06
C ASP A 13 -20.93 -34.44 -29.68
N LYS A 14 -21.19 -33.15 -29.26
CA LYS A 14 -21.53 -32.73 -27.90
C LYS A 14 -20.70 -33.21 -26.69
N MET A 15 -19.39 -33.25 -26.77
CA MET A 15 -18.54 -33.44 -25.60
C MET A 15 -17.79 -32.14 -25.29
N ALA A 16 -17.94 -31.61 -24.07
CA ALA A 16 -17.19 -30.44 -23.62
C ALA A 16 -15.82 -30.85 -23.10
N GLU A 17 -14.79 -30.13 -23.48
CA GLU A 17 -13.42 -30.33 -23.02
C GLU A 17 -13.25 -29.83 -21.57
N VAL A 18 -12.56 -30.60 -20.74
CA VAL A 18 -12.31 -30.24 -19.35
C VAL A 18 -10.84 -29.93 -19.15
N PHE A 19 -10.56 -28.73 -18.65
CA PHE A 19 -9.24 -28.25 -18.29
C PHE A 19 -9.15 -28.04 -16.78
N ILE A 20 -8.10 -28.55 -16.15
CA ILE A 20 -7.79 -28.26 -14.75
C ILE A 20 -6.48 -27.51 -14.69
N ASN A 21 -6.50 -26.29 -14.16
CA ASN A 21 -5.32 -25.38 -14.13
C ASN A 21 -4.65 -25.28 -15.52
N ASN A 22 -5.45 -25.02 -16.55
CA ASN A 22 -5.04 -24.92 -17.97
C ASN A 22 -4.49 -26.22 -18.60
N LYS A 23 -4.61 -27.37 -17.91
CA LYS A 23 -4.21 -28.66 -18.44
C LYS A 23 -5.42 -29.47 -18.88
N PHE A 24 -5.45 -29.93 -20.12
CA PHE A 24 -6.51 -30.81 -20.62
C PHE A 24 -6.54 -32.12 -19.83
N MET A 25 -7.72 -32.48 -19.35
CA MET A 25 -7.93 -33.69 -18.53
C MET A 25 -8.88 -34.71 -19.15
N GLY A 26 -9.71 -34.33 -20.10
CA GLY A 26 -10.68 -35.20 -20.76
C GLY A 26 -11.88 -34.45 -21.27
N GLU A 27 -12.92 -35.19 -21.62
CA GLU A 27 -14.18 -34.65 -22.19
C GLU A 27 -15.37 -35.16 -21.36
N VAL A 28 -16.45 -34.37 -21.33
CA VAL A 28 -17.67 -34.65 -20.57
C VAL A 28 -18.89 -34.44 -21.45
N GLU A 29 -19.85 -35.37 -21.39
CA GLU A 29 -21.10 -35.31 -22.19
C GLU A 29 -22.09 -34.25 -21.68
N ASP A 30 -22.21 -34.08 -20.35
CA ASP A 30 -23.11 -33.10 -19.74
C ASP A 30 -22.32 -32.06 -18.89
N PRO A 31 -21.99 -30.93 -19.49
CA PRO A 31 -21.28 -29.85 -18.81
C PRO A 31 -22.01 -29.33 -17.57
N LYS A 32 -23.33 -29.23 -17.63
CA LYS A 32 -24.12 -28.67 -16.53
C LYS A 32 -24.12 -29.60 -15.30
N GLN A 33 -24.29 -30.90 -15.52
CA GLN A 33 -24.24 -31.86 -14.44
C GLN A 33 -22.84 -31.93 -13.80
N PHE A 34 -21.80 -31.86 -14.62
CA PHE A 34 -20.44 -31.88 -14.13
C PHE A 34 -20.14 -30.66 -13.24
N ILE A 35 -20.51 -29.46 -13.67
CA ILE A 35 -20.36 -28.21 -12.91
C ILE A 35 -21.14 -28.28 -11.60
N ALA A 36 -22.42 -28.66 -11.68
CA ALA A 36 -23.27 -28.78 -10.50
C ALA A 36 -22.65 -29.70 -9.45
N ARG A 37 -22.04 -30.83 -9.88
CA ARG A 37 -21.34 -31.74 -9.00
C ARG A 37 -20.13 -31.12 -8.34
N ILE A 38 -19.28 -30.39 -9.06
CA ILE A 38 -18.11 -29.72 -8.48
C ILE A 38 -18.54 -28.67 -7.45
N VAL A 39 -19.53 -27.85 -7.78
CA VAL A 39 -20.08 -26.84 -6.88
C VAL A 39 -20.67 -27.50 -5.62
N GLU A 40 -21.42 -28.62 -5.78
CA GLU A 40 -21.97 -29.34 -4.64
C GLU A 40 -20.89 -29.93 -3.73
N GLU A 41 -19.83 -30.53 -4.31
CA GLU A 41 -18.70 -31.08 -3.56
C GLU A 41 -17.91 -29.97 -2.83
N ARG A 42 -17.77 -28.79 -3.44
CA ARG A 42 -17.20 -27.64 -2.79
C ARG A 42 -18.06 -27.16 -1.60
N ARG A 43 -19.37 -27.05 -1.79
CA ARG A 43 -20.33 -26.65 -0.73
C ARG A 43 -20.40 -27.65 0.42
N LYS A 44 -20.16 -28.94 0.16
CA LYS A 44 -20.04 -29.96 1.19
C LYS A 44 -18.69 -29.98 1.91
N GLY A 45 -17.73 -29.16 1.47
CA GLY A 45 -16.39 -29.11 2.03
C GLY A 45 -15.48 -30.26 1.59
N ASN A 46 -15.89 -31.10 0.62
CA ASN A 46 -15.06 -32.16 0.06
C ASN A 46 -13.97 -31.61 -0.89
N LEU A 47 -14.21 -30.46 -1.48
CA LEU A 47 -13.23 -29.69 -2.24
C LEU A 47 -12.85 -28.43 -1.46
N HIS A 48 -11.64 -27.94 -1.70
CA HIS A 48 -11.22 -26.68 -1.12
C HIS A 48 -12.10 -25.54 -1.60
N PHE A 49 -12.46 -24.60 -0.73
CA PHE A 49 -13.41 -23.52 -1.01
C PHE A 49 -12.96 -22.55 -2.13
N THR A 50 -11.67 -22.55 -2.49
CA THR A 50 -11.12 -21.76 -3.59
C THR A 50 -11.10 -22.48 -4.94
N VAL A 51 -11.66 -23.69 -5.04
CA VAL A 51 -11.80 -24.38 -6.33
C VAL A 51 -13.00 -23.80 -7.06
N ASN A 52 -12.75 -23.21 -8.22
CA ASN A 52 -13.76 -22.56 -9.06
C ASN A 52 -13.95 -23.33 -10.36
N VAL A 53 -15.16 -23.26 -10.91
CA VAL A 53 -15.52 -23.96 -12.15
C VAL A 53 -16.31 -23.06 -13.07
N THR A 54 -15.87 -22.95 -14.31
CA THR A 54 -16.49 -22.09 -15.33
C THR A 54 -16.75 -22.87 -16.60
N TYR A 55 -17.87 -22.64 -17.26
CA TYR A 55 -18.19 -23.18 -18.56
C TYR A 55 -18.23 -22.06 -19.62
N GLU A 56 -17.33 -22.14 -20.56
CA GLU A 56 -17.29 -21.24 -21.69
C GLU A 56 -18.04 -21.84 -22.87
N LYS A 57 -19.25 -21.35 -23.09
CA LYS A 57 -20.21 -21.88 -24.07
C LYS A 57 -19.71 -21.79 -25.51
N ASP A 58 -18.95 -20.74 -25.83
CA ASP A 58 -18.47 -20.49 -27.19
C ASP A 58 -17.37 -21.48 -27.60
N LEU A 59 -16.59 -21.94 -26.62
CA LEU A 59 -15.50 -22.90 -26.83
C LEU A 59 -15.91 -24.34 -26.47
N ASP A 60 -17.08 -24.54 -25.88
CA ASP A 60 -17.55 -25.82 -25.35
C ASP A 60 -16.53 -26.44 -24.39
N SER A 61 -15.99 -25.62 -23.49
CA SER A 61 -14.90 -25.98 -22.60
C SER A 61 -15.22 -25.63 -21.15
N ILE A 62 -14.86 -26.53 -20.25
CA ILE A 62 -14.99 -26.37 -18.80
C ILE A 62 -13.61 -26.12 -18.21
N TYR A 63 -13.48 -25.05 -17.45
CA TYR A 63 -12.25 -24.70 -16.73
C TYR A 63 -12.47 -24.91 -15.25
N VAL A 64 -11.62 -25.71 -14.64
CA VAL A 64 -11.58 -25.92 -13.18
C VAL A 64 -10.27 -25.34 -12.68
N GLU A 65 -10.38 -24.29 -11.87
CA GLU A 65 -9.21 -23.59 -11.36
C GLU A 65 -9.05 -23.89 -9.86
N ALA A 66 -7.91 -24.46 -9.51
CA ALA A 66 -7.54 -24.82 -8.14
C ALA A 66 -6.22 -24.17 -7.69
N ASN A 67 -5.57 -23.39 -8.55
CA ASN A 67 -4.32 -22.71 -8.25
C ASN A 67 -4.47 -21.67 -7.13
N LYS A 68 -3.47 -21.59 -6.25
CA LYS A 68 -3.38 -20.53 -5.24
C LYS A 68 -2.98 -19.19 -5.88
N GLY A 69 -3.34 -18.08 -5.24
CA GLY A 69 -2.96 -16.74 -5.70
C GLY A 69 -3.97 -16.06 -6.63
N ARG A 70 -5.08 -16.71 -6.96
CA ARG A 70 -6.22 -16.07 -7.63
C ARG A 70 -6.98 -15.18 -6.66
N ILE A 71 -7.59 -14.11 -7.20
CA ILE A 71 -8.47 -13.23 -6.43
C ILE A 71 -9.86 -13.87 -6.42
N ASN A 72 -10.31 -14.26 -5.23
CA ASN A 72 -11.66 -14.76 -5.00
C ASN A 72 -12.38 -13.83 -4.05
N ARG A 73 -13.68 -13.64 -4.25
CA ARG A 73 -14.52 -12.85 -3.34
C ARG A 73 -15.65 -13.68 -2.74
N PRO A 74 -16.00 -13.43 -1.47
CA PRO A 74 -17.07 -14.15 -0.81
C PRO A 74 -18.45 -13.62 -1.26
N LEU A 75 -19.37 -14.52 -1.52
CA LEU A 75 -20.78 -14.24 -1.80
C LEU A 75 -21.67 -15.18 -0.99
N ILE A 76 -22.86 -14.71 -0.66
CA ILE A 76 -23.88 -15.53 0.02
C ILE A 76 -24.63 -16.33 -1.05
N VAL A 77 -24.78 -17.63 -0.82
CA VAL A 77 -25.50 -18.51 -1.76
C VAL A 77 -27.00 -18.27 -1.66
N VAL A 78 -27.66 -18.18 -2.82
CA VAL A 78 -29.12 -18.04 -2.95
C VAL A 78 -29.69 -19.34 -3.51
N LYS A 79 -30.81 -19.80 -2.94
CA LYS A 79 -31.59 -20.94 -3.45
C LYS A 79 -33.05 -20.54 -3.53
N ASP A 80 -33.64 -20.78 -4.70
CA ASP A 80 -35.06 -20.49 -4.95
C ASP A 80 -35.48 -19.07 -4.57
N GLY A 81 -34.61 -18.10 -4.86
CA GLY A 81 -34.83 -16.67 -4.54
C GLY A 81 -34.73 -16.32 -3.06
N LYS A 82 -34.15 -17.20 -2.24
CA LYS A 82 -33.92 -16.94 -0.81
C LYS A 82 -32.45 -17.07 -0.44
N SER A 83 -31.99 -16.15 0.40
CA SER A 83 -30.66 -16.21 0.99
C SER A 83 -30.50 -17.46 1.85
N MET A 84 -29.36 -18.13 1.73
CA MET A 84 -28.99 -19.22 2.64
C MET A 84 -28.50 -18.69 3.99
N PHE A 85 -28.09 -17.43 4.07
CA PHE A 85 -27.77 -16.73 5.30
C PHE A 85 -29.06 -16.27 5.98
N THR A 86 -29.31 -16.71 7.21
CA THR A 86 -30.54 -16.44 7.96
C THR A 86 -30.23 -15.69 9.24
N ASP A 87 -31.28 -15.08 9.86
CA ASP A 87 -31.16 -14.39 11.15
C ASP A 87 -30.53 -15.27 12.24
N LYS A 88 -30.75 -16.58 12.20
CA LYS A 88 -30.11 -17.52 13.13
C LYS A 88 -28.59 -17.54 12.98
N HIS A 89 -28.09 -17.50 11.74
CA HIS A 89 -26.65 -17.40 11.50
C HIS A 89 -26.09 -16.10 12.02
N ALA A 90 -26.81 -14.98 11.85
CA ALA A 90 -26.42 -13.68 12.38
C ALA A 90 -26.35 -13.67 13.92
N GLU A 91 -27.36 -14.26 14.59
CA GLU A 91 -27.35 -14.40 16.05
C GLU A 91 -26.18 -15.28 16.56
N GLN A 92 -25.93 -16.40 15.90
CA GLN A 92 -24.85 -17.31 16.27
C GLN A 92 -23.47 -16.69 16.07
N LEU A 93 -23.27 -15.91 14.97
CA LEU A 93 -22.05 -15.14 14.75
C LEU A 93 -21.86 -14.09 15.85
N THR A 94 -22.93 -13.36 16.20
CA THR A 94 -22.87 -12.32 17.24
C THR A 94 -22.54 -12.91 18.62
N LYS A 95 -23.04 -14.11 18.91
CA LYS A 95 -22.74 -14.83 20.15
C LYS A 95 -21.38 -15.55 20.13
N GLY A 96 -20.70 -15.59 18.96
CA GLY A 96 -19.44 -16.31 18.80
C GLY A 96 -19.57 -17.84 18.82
N GLU A 97 -20.78 -18.38 18.60
CA GLU A 97 -21.04 -19.82 18.53
C GLU A 97 -20.51 -20.44 17.23
N ILE A 98 -20.53 -19.66 16.15
CA ILE A 98 -19.98 -20.04 14.83
C ILE A 98 -19.03 -18.95 14.35
N ASN A 99 -18.10 -19.33 13.47
CA ASN A 99 -17.16 -18.44 12.82
C ASN A 99 -17.48 -18.33 11.31
N TRP A 100 -16.82 -17.40 10.64
CA TRP A 100 -16.91 -17.23 9.20
C TRP A 100 -16.60 -18.54 8.43
N ASP A 101 -15.55 -19.25 8.84
CA ASP A 101 -15.15 -20.51 8.23
C ASP A 101 -16.21 -21.61 8.35
N ASP A 102 -17.03 -21.57 9.40
CA ASP A 102 -18.13 -22.52 9.57
C ASP A 102 -19.27 -22.25 8.58
N LEU A 103 -19.55 -20.98 8.27
CA LEU A 103 -20.51 -20.62 7.21
C LEU A 103 -20.02 -21.07 5.82
N VAL A 104 -18.72 -21.00 5.56
CA VAL A 104 -18.12 -21.52 4.33
C VAL A 104 -18.27 -23.04 4.25
N LYS A 105 -17.98 -23.77 5.33
CA LYS A 105 -18.15 -25.25 5.40
C LYS A 105 -19.61 -25.70 5.27
N GLN A 106 -20.55 -24.88 5.72
CA GLN A 106 -21.98 -25.14 5.58
C GLN A 106 -22.51 -24.80 4.18
N GLY A 107 -21.70 -24.23 3.31
CA GLY A 107 -22.08 -23.81 1.97
C GLY A 107 -23.04 -22.63 1.95
N VAL A 108 -23.07 -21.84 3.01
CA VAL A 108 -23.82 -20.57 3.10
C VAL A 108 -23.07 -19.46 2.38
N ILE A 109 -21.73 -19.46 2.52
CA ILE A 109 -20.82 -18.53 1.85
C ILE A 109 -19.95 -19.32 0.87
N GLU A 110 -19.80 -18.79 -0.31
CA GLU A 110 -19.01 -19.35 -1.39
C GLU A 110 -18.01 -18.33 -1.91
N TYR A 111 -16.79 -18.77 -2.23
CA TYR A 111 -15.75 -17.92 -2.78
C TYR A 111 -15.69 -18.11 -4.29
N LEU A 112 -15.99 -17.07 -5.05
CA LEU A 112 -15.96 -17.10 -6.51
C LEU A 112 -14.77 -16.29 -7.04
N ASP A 113 -14.15 -16.79 -8.09
CA ASP A 113 -13.22 -16.02 -8.91
C ASP A 113 -13.95 -15.26 -10.02
N ALA A 114 -13.23 -14.41 -10.73
CA ALA A 114 -13.83 -13.58 -11.78
C ALA A 114 -14.48 -14.39 -12.90
N MET A 115 -13.93 -15.53 -13.26
CA MET A 115 -14.47 -16.35 -14.36
C MET A 115 -15.75 -17.08 -13.96
N GLU A 116 -15.83 -17.61 -12.76
CA GLU A 116 -17.06 -18.25 -12.26
C GLU A 116 -18.14 -17.20 -11.99
N GLU A 117 -17.76 -16.02 -11.51
CA GLU A 117 -18.67 -14.92 -11.23
C GLU A 117 -19.36 -14.41 -12.49
N GLU A 118 -18.70 -14.38 -13.66
CA GLU A 118 -19.31 -14.01 -14.93
C GLU A 118 -20.54 -14.87 -15.30
N ASN A 119 -20.61 -16.11 -14.80
CA ASN A 119 -21.72 -17.03 -15.03
C ASN A 119 -22.76 -17.00 -13.91
N THR A 120 -22.65 -16.09 -12.96
CA THR A 120 -23.55 -15.93 -11.81
C THR A 120 -24.43 -14.68 -11.96
N LEU A 121 -25.61 -14.71 -11.34
CA LEU A 121 -26.46 -13.56 -11.18
C LEU A 121 -26.48 -13.16 -9.71
N VAL A 122 -25.84 -12.02 -9.40
CA VAL A 122 -25.64 -11.53 -8.03
C VAL A 122 -26.61 -10.39 -7.75
N SER A 123 -27.38 -10.46 -6.66
CA SER A 123 -28.18 -9.36 -6.14
C SER A 123 -27.38 -8.54 -5.14
N PHE A 124 -27.65 -7.23 -5.05
CA PHE A 124 -27.06 -6.35 -4.03
C PHE A 124 -27.86 -6.34 -2.73
N PHE A 125 -29.18 -6.45 -2.84
CA PHE A 125 -30.07 -6.41 -1.69
C PHE A 125 -30.91 -7.67 -1.62
N GLU A 126 -31.26 -8.09 -0.43
CA GLU A 126 -32.11 -9.26 -0.20
C GLU A 126 -33.54 -9.05 -0.72
N GLU A 127 -34.01 -7.79 -0.71
CA GLU A 127 -35.34 -7.39 -1.19
C GLU A 127 -35.49 -7.59 -2.72
N ASP A 128 -34.38 -7.52 -3.47
CA ASP A 128 -34.36 -7.65 -4.93
C ASP A 128 -34.18 -9.09 -5.42
N LEU A 129 -34.14 -10.08 -4.51
CA LEU A 129 -33.92 -11.47 -4.86
C LEU A 129 -35.07 -12.02 -5.73
N THR A 130 -34.71 -12.62 -6.83
CA THR A 130 -35.61 -13.38 -7.72
C THR A 130 -35.13 -14.84 -7.79
N PRO A 131 -35.95 -15.79 -8.25
CA PRO A 131 -35.55 -17.18 -8.41
C PRO A 131 -34.38 -17.41 -9.35
N ASP A 132 -34.07 -16.43 -10.23
CA ASP A 132 -32.93 -16.51 -11.16
C ASP A 132 -31.60 -16.13 -10.51
N HIS A 133 -31.62 -15.41 -9.38
CA HIS A 133 -30.41 -15.05 -8.67
C HIS A 133 -29.74 -16.27 -8.04
N THR A 134 -28.44 -16.35 -8.25
CA THR A 134 -27.60 -17.44 -7.72
C THR A 134 -26.89 -17.07 -6.43
N HIS A 135 -26.57 -15.78 -6.29
CA HIS A 135 -25.83 -15.26 -5.14
C HIS A 135 -26.37 -13.90 -4.71
N LEU A 136 -26.03 -13.53 -3.47
CA LEU A 136 -26.31 -12.24 -2.86
C LEU A 136 -24.98 -11.65 -2.34
N GLU A 137 -24.78 -10.35 -2.48
CA GLU A 137 -23.66 -9.65 -1.87
C GLU A 137 -23.68 -9.76 -0.34
N VAL A 138 -22.52 -9.92 0.28
CA VAL A 138 -22.39 -9.88 1.72
C VAL A 138 -22.82 -8.50 2.26
N HIS A 139 -22.42 -7.45 1.58
CA HIS A 139 -22.86 -6.08 1.82
C HIS A 139 -22.71 -5.25 0.55
N PRO A 140 -23.64 -4.35 0.20
CA PRO A 140 -23.56 -3.55 -1.02
C PRO A 140 -22.26 -2.77 -1.20
N THR A 141 -21.62 -2.35 -0.11
CA THR A 141 -20.34 -1.63 -0.17
C THR A 141 -19.15 -2.51 -0.53
N SER A 142 -19.29 -3.84 -0.52
CA SER A 142 -18.18 -4.77 -0.84
C SER A 142 -17.79 -4.77 -2.33
N ILE A 143 -18.65 -4.22 -3.21
CA ILE A 143 -18.32 -4.04 -4.64
C ILE A 143 -17.32 -2.91 -4.88
N ILE A 144 -17.22 -1.96 -3.96
CA ILE A 144 -16.29 -0.83 -4.07
C ILE A 144 -15.03 -1.11 -3.25
N GLY A 145 -13.89 -0.60 -3.73
CA GLY A 145 -12.62 -0.74 -3.02
C GLY A 145 -12.65 -0.04 -1.66
N VAL A 146 -11.83 -0.51 -0.72
CA VAL A 146 -11.74 0.04 0.65
C VAL A 146 -11.53 1.56 0.65
N ALA A 147 -10.64 2.08 -0.19
CA ALA A 147 -10.38 3.53 -0.26
C ALA A 147 -11.63 4.34 -0.68
N THR A 148 -12.41 3.84 -1.63
CA THR A 148 -13.66 4.47 -2.06
C THR A 148 -14.74 4.34 -0.99
N ALA A 149 -14.79 3.20 -0.31
CA ALA A 149 -15.74 2.95 0.77
C ALA A 149 -15.50 3.82 2.02
N LEU A 150 -14.31 4.41 2.16
CA LEU A 150 -14.00 5.40 3.20
C LEU A 150 -14.56 6.79 2.88
N VAL A 151 -14.90 7.08 1.61
CA VAL A 151 -15.43 8.38 1.20
C VAL A 151 -16.91 8.47 1.56
N PRO A 152 -17.33 9.43 2.41
CA PRO A 152 -18.74 9.62 2.75
C PRO A 152 -19.55 10.02 1.50
N PHE A 153 -20.78 9.49 1.40
CA PHE A 153 -21.73 9.83 0.33
C PHE A 153 -21.17 9.64 -1.09
N SER A 154 -20.38 8.63 -1.32
CA SER A 154 -19.73 8.37 -2.62
C SER A 154 -20.72 8.19 -3.75
N ASN A 155 -21.92 7.62 -3.47
CA ASN A 155 -23.01 7.44 -4.44
C ASN A 155 -23.70 8.75 -4.87
N PHE A 156 -23.56 9.83 -4.11
CA PHE A 156 -24.10 11.15 -4.44
C PHE A 156 -23.08 12.07 -5.13
N SER A 157 -21.84 11.64 -5.26
CA SER A 157 -20.76 12.42 -5.84
C SER A 157 -20.44 11.96 -7.26
N PRO A 158 -19.99 12.86 -8.16
CA PRO A 158 -19.50 12.48 -9.47
C PRO A 158 -18.31 11.51 -9.36
N GLY A 159 -18.24 10.52 -10.26
CA GLY A 159 -17.17 9.50 -10.27
C GLY A 159 -15.75 10.07 -10.16
N PRO A 160 -15.35 11.09 -10.96
CA PRO A 160 -14.02 11.71 -10.84
C PRO A 160 -13.72 12.27 -9.47
N ARG A 161 -14.69 12.85 -8.77
CA ARG A 161 -14.52 13.39 -7.42
C ARG A 161 -14.39 12.31 -6.36
N VAL A 162 -15.05 11.19 -6.52
CA VAL A 162 -14.88 10.01 -5.66
C VAL A 162 -13.48 9.44 -5.80
N LEU A 163 -12.94 9.36 -7.03
CA LEU A 163 -11.57 8.95 -7.28
C LEU A 163 -10.55 9.89 -6.63
N ILE A 164 -10.76 11.21 -6.75
CA ILE A 164 -9.90 12.22 -6.10
C ILE A 164 -10.00 12.09 -4.58
N GLY A 165 -11.20 11.92 -4.02
CA GLY A 165 -11.41 11.70 -2.59
C GLY A 165 -10.68 10.46 -2.07
N GLY A 166 -10.75 9.35 -2.78
CA GLY A 166 -10.02 8.13 -2.45
C GLY A 166 -8.49 8.30 -2.54
N LYS A 167 -8.00 9.08 -3.51
CA LYS A 167 -6.57 9.44 -3.60
C LYS A 167 -6.14 10.30 -2.42
N ASN A 168 -6.89 11.33 -2.09
CA ASN A 168 -6.59 12.23 -0.97
C ASN A 168 -6.58 11.48 0.36
N GLN A 169 -7.48 10.51 0.55
CA GLN A 169 -7.52 9.66 1.73
C GLN A 169 -6.21 8.88 1.91
N LYS A 170 -5.67 8.32 0.84
CA LYS A 170 -4.40 7.57 0.87
C LYS A 170 -3.17 8.45 1.09
N GLN A 171 -3.27 9.75 0.83
CA GLN A 171 -2.19 10.73 0.94
C GLN A 171 -2.39 11.71 2.10
N GLY A 172 -3.40 11.50 2.92
CA GLY A 172 -3.70 12.34 4.08
C GLY A 172 -2.61 12.25 5.15
N LEU A 173 -2.36 13.36 5.83
CA LEU A 173 -1.45 13.42 6.96
C LEU A 173 -2.15 12.99 8.24
N GLY A 174 -1.43 12.21 9.06
CA GLY A 174 -1.90 11.73 10.34
C GLY A 174 -0.78 11.08 11.14
N LEU A 175 -1.13 10.14 12.01
CA LEU A 175 -0.18 9.25 12.68
C LEU A 175 -0.01 7.99 11.82
N TYR A 176 1.01 7.95 10.98
CA TYR A 176 1.22 6.86 10.01
C TYR A 176 1.65 5.54 10.64
N ALA A 177 2.30 5.56 11.80
CA ALA A 177 2.71 4.39 12.55
C ALA A 177 2.82 4.71 14.03
N ALA A 178 2.34 3.82 14.91
CA ALA A 178 2.42 4.00 16.36
C ALA A 178 3.87 4.03 16.87
N ASN A 179 4.77 3.31 16.22
CA ASN A 179 6.19 3.22 16.54
C ASN A 179 7.08 4.15 15.71
N PHE A 180 6.54 5.28 15.25
CA PHE A 180 7.27 6.23 14.40
C PHE A 180 8.59 6.71 15.02
N SER A 181 8.69 6.78 16.34
CA SER A 181 9.88 7.26 17.05
C SER A 181 11.13 6.41 16.79
N VAL A 182 10.97 5.11 16.56
CA VAL A 182 12.08 4.15 16.35
C VAL A 182 12.23 3.71 14.89
N ARG A 183 11.41 4.24 13.99
CA ARG A 183 11.46 3.89 12.56
C ARG A 183 12.35 4.86 11.79
N MET A 184 13.06 4.33 10.81
CA MET A 184 13.82 5.08 9.81
C MET A 184 13.11 5.01 8.46
N ASP A 185 11.90 5.58 8.38
CA ASP A 185 11.16 5.66 7.13
C ASP A 185 11.71 6.78 6.25
N MET A 186 11.55 6.63 4.93
CA MET A 186 11.83 7.70 3.97
C MET A 186 10.82 8.83 4.19
N ASP A 187 11.17 10.02 3.79
CA ASP A 187 10.41 11.27 3.87
C ASP A 187 8.94 11.14 4.31
N VAL A 188 8.68 11.35 5.60
CA VAL A 188 7.34 11.20 6.18
C VAL A 188 6.92 12.44 6.94
N ASN A 189 5.62 12.70 6.96
CA ASN A 189 5.02 13.77 7.73
C ASN A 189 4.13 13.19 8.84
N LEU A 190 4.25 13.72 10.04
CA LEU A 190 3.43 13.40 11.19
C LEU A 190 2.56 14.60 11.54
N LEU A 191 1.24 14.48 11.44
CA LEU A 191 0.33 15.53 11.87
C LEU A 191 0.26 15.56 13.40
N HIS A 192 0.42 16.76 14.02
CA HIS A 192 0.50 16.86 15.48
C HIS A 192 -0.83 16.55 16.17
N THR A 193 -1.94 17.00 15.59
CA THR A 193 -3.27 16.85 16.20
C THR A 193 -4.27 16.28 15.19
N PRO A 194 -4.14 15.01 14.80
CA PRO A 194 -5.11 14.37 13.91
C PRO A 194 -6.44 14.23 14.64
N GLN A 195 -7.54 14.38 13.90
CA GLN A 195 -8.90 14.31 14.43
C GLN A 195 -9.72 13.27 13.67
N LYS A 196 -10.62 12.59 14.38
CA LYS A 196 -11.63 11.76 13.72
C LYS A 196 -12.57 12.65 12.90
N PRO A 197 -12.96 12.24 11.68
CA PRO A 197 -13.90 13.01 10.88
C PRO A 197 -15.27 13.08 11.56
N MET A 198 -15.96 14.18 11.41
CA MET A 198 -17.34 14.35 11.91
C MET A 198 -18.33 13.46 11.18
N VAL A 199 -18.04 13.11 9.93
CA VAL A 199 -18.85 12.21 9.10
C VAL A 199 -17.94 11.06 8.67
N SER A 200 -18.36 9.84 8.98
CA SER A 200 -17.61 8.61 8.64
C SER A 200 -18.54 7.59 7.98
N THR A 201 -17.94 6.58 7.41
CA THR A 201 -18.63 5.42 6.82
C THR A 201 -18.50 4.21 7.73
N LEU A 202 -19.33 3.19 7.52
CA LEU A 202 -19.21 1.91 8.21
C LEU A 202 -17.80 1.29 8.00
N MET A 203 -17.25 1.41 6.80
CA MET A 203 -15.92 0.88 6.47
C MET A 203 -14.80 1.58 7.25
N TYR A 204 -14.97 2.84 7.63
CA TYR A 204 -14.01 3.58 8.45
C TYR A 204 -13.79 2.91 9.81
N GLU A 205 -14.87 2.42 10.43
CA GLU A 205 -14.82 1.70 11.70
C GLU A 205 -14.38 0.24 11.52
N LEU A 206 -14.94 -0.48 10.53
CA LEU A 206 -14.61 -1.89 10.27
C LEU A 206 -13.14 -2.10 9.92
N SER A 207 -12.53 -1.17 9.19
CA SER A 207 -11.10 -1.22 8.83
C SER A 207 -10.18 -0.83 9.98
N GLY A 208 -10.72 -0.30 11.09
CA GLY A 208 -9.95 0.24 12.20
C GLY A 208 -9.24 1.57 11.89
N TYR A 209 -9.63 2.23 10.81
CA TYR A 209 -9.06 3.50 10.38
C TYR A 209 -9.32 4.64 11.37
N ASP A 210 -10.38 4.51 12.16
CA ASP A 210 -10.73 5.41 13.27
C ASP A 210 -9.68 5.46 14.39
N LYS A 211 -8.81 4.43 14.49
CA LYS A 211 -7.72 4.37 15.47
C LYS A 211 -6.50 5.19 15.04
N HIS A 212 -6.37 5.45 13.73
CA HIS A 212 -5.30 6.23 13.13
C HIS A 212 -5.88 7.31 12.20
N PRO A 213 -6.58 8.32 12.75
CA PRO A 213 -7.22 9.34 11.94
C PRO A 213 -6.20 10.17 11.16
N GLN A 214 -6.60 10.63 9.99
CA GLN A 214 -5.82 11.49 9.13
C GLN A 214 -6.57 12.79 8.87
N GLY A 215 -5.88 13.91 9.00
CA GLY A 215 -6.47 15.22 8.80
C GLY A 215 -7.13 15.81 10.05
N GLN A 216 -7.80 16.92 9.85
CA GLN A 216 -8.45 17.72 10.88
C GLN A 216 -9.82 18.18 10.38
N ASN A 217 -10.76 18.42 11.31
CA ASN A 217 -12.05 19.01 10.97
C ASN A 217 -11.89 20.52 10.80
N ILE A 218 -12.37 21.05 9.67
CA ILE A 218 -12.20 22.44 9.29
C ILE A 218 -13.55 23.07 8.99
N VAL A 219 -13.77 24.28 9.43
CA VAL A 219 -14.92 25.10 9.01
C VAL A 219 -14.59 25.75 7.66
N VAL A 220 -15.33 25.39 6.62
CA VAL A 220 -15.11 25.87 5.25
C VAL A 220 -16.21 26.83 4.84
N ALA A 221 -15.84 28.02 4.38
CA ALA A 221 -16.74 28.95 3.71
C ALA A 221 -16.43 28.94 2.20
N VAL A 222 -17.40 28.52 1.39
CA VAL A 222 -17.29 28.53 -0.08
C VAL A 222 -17.73 29.89 -0.60
N MET A 223 -16.77 30.78 -0.79
CA MET A 223 -17.03 32.17 -1.23
C MET A 223 -15.79 32.78 -1.89
N SER A 224 -15.99 33.81 -2.69
CA SER A 224 -14.88 34.66 -3.14
C SER A 224 -14.43 35.59 -2.00
N PHE A 225 -13.16 35.59 -1.67
CA PHE A 225 -12.58 36.46 -0.65
C PHE A 225 -11.63 37.50 -1.31
N LYS A 226 -12.18 38.60 -1.82
CA LYS A 226 -11.44 39.68 -2.48
C LYS A 226 -10.50 39.20 -3.60
N GLY A 227 -10.76 38.06 -4.20
CA GLY A 227 -9.94 37.45 -5.25
C GLY A 227 -8.69 36.69 -4.77
N TYR A 228 -8.37 36.68 -3.47
CA TYR A 228 -7.20 35.97 -2.96
C TYR A 228 -7.29 34.44 -2.99
N ASN A 229 -8.46 33.91 -3.19
CA ASN A 229 -8.72 32.45 -3.33
C ASN A 229 -9.09 32.03 -4.76
N MET A 230 -8.65 32.78 -5.77
CA MET A 230 -8.79 32.40 -7.18
C MET A 230 -7.77 31.31 -7.55
N GLU A 231 -8.09 30.58 -8.65
CA GLU A 231 -7.23 29.52 -9.20
C GLU A 231 -6.84 28.43 -8.17
N ASP A 232 -7.84 27.95 -7.41
CA ASP A 232 -7.70 26.93 -6.37
C ASP A 232 -6.88 27.35 -5.13
N ALA A 233 -6.59 28.65 -4.98
CA ALA A 233 -5.96 29.16 -3.77
C ALA A 233 -6.92 29.10 -2.57
N SER A 234 -6.36 28.94 -1.37
CA SER A 234 -7.10 28.89 -0.12
C SER A 234 -6.70 30.02 0.82
N VAL A 235 -7.68 30.66 1.43
CA VAL A 235 -7.46 31.66 2.49
C VAL A 235 -7.69 30.97 3.84
N ILE A 236 -6.67 30.91 4.67
CA ILE A 236 -6.72 30.23 5.96
C ILE A 236 -6.65 31.27 7.10
N ASN A 237 -7.43 31.05 8.14
CA ASN A 237 -7.41 31.91 9.32
C ASN A 237 -6.09 31.74 10.09
N LYS A 238 -5.33 32.84 10.26
CA LYS A 238 -4.06 32.82 10.98
C LYS A 238 -4.19 32.39 12.43
N GLY A 239 -5.23 32.84 13.13
CA GLY A 239 -5.48 32.42 14.52
C GLY A 239 -5.68 30.92 14.66
N SER A 240 -6.26 30.27 13.66
CA SER A 240 -6.38 28.78 13.64
C SER A 240 -5.01 28.13 13.44
N ILE A 241 -4.15 28.68 12.60
CA ILE A 241 -2.77 28.21 12.42
C ILE A 241 -1.97 28.36 13.71
N ASP A 242 -2.07 29.50 14.36
CA ASP A 242 -1.40 29.78 15.63
C ASP A 242 -1.86 28.78 16.73
N CYS A 243 -3.12 28.33 16.66
CA CYS A 243 -3.67 27.28 17.53
C CYS A 243 -3.29 25.86 17.10
N GLY A 244 -2.54 25.67 16.03
CA GLY A 244 -2.02 24.36 15.60
C GLY A 244 -2.72 23.72 14.40
N LEU A 245 -3.57 24.43 13.67
CA LEU A 245 -4.15 23.90 12.44
C LEU A 245 -3.06 23.57 11.42
N GLY A 246 -3.07 22.35 10.90
CA GLY A 246 -2.15 21.88 9.87
C GLY A 246 -0.69 21.77 10.30
N ARG A 247 -0.38 21.92 11.58
CA ARG A 247 0.98 21.78 12.11
C ARG A 247 1.43 20.34 12.03
N SER A 248 2.60 20.09 11.43
CA SER A 248 3.18 18.76 11.27
C SER A 248 4.68 18.76 11.52
N THR A 249 5.23 17.57 11.76
CA THR A 249 6.67 17.32 11.78
C THR A 249 7.04 16.53 10.54
N TYR A 250 7.99 17.04 9.79
CA TYR A 250 8.60 16.33 8.67
C TYR A 250 9.84 15.61 9.13
N PHE A 251 9.94 14.31 8.85
CA PHE A 251 11.11 13.50 9.11
C PHE A 251 11.81 13.14 7.81
N ARG A 252 13.12 13.32 7.79
CA ARG A 252 13.97 13.00 6.65
C ARG A 252 15.17 12.17 7.10
N PRO A 253 15.42 11.00 6.51
CA PRO A 253 16.62 10.24 6.79
C PRO A 253 17.77 10.65 5.87
N CYS A 254 18.95 10.84 6.45
CA CYS A 254 20.22 10.90 5.76
C CYS A 254 20.93 9.56 5.97
N ILE A 255 21.28 8.87 4.89
CA ILE A 255 21.80 7.50 4.93
C ILE A 255 23.16 7.46 4.27
N SER A 256 24.11 6.78 4.89
CA SER A 256 25.42 6.47 4.33
C SER A 256 25.89 5.09 4.80
N GLU A 257 26.64 4.40 3.94
CA GLU A 257 27.26 3.11 4.27
C GLU A 257 28.73 3.10 3.88
N GLU A 258 29.52 2.28 4.57
CA GLU A 258 30.92 2.02 4.23
C GLU A 258 30.99 0.92 3.19
N LEU A 259 31.12 1.29 1.94
CA LEU A 259 31.27 0.33 0.84
C LEU A 259 32.66 -0.27 0.79
N ARG A 260 32.72 -1.54 0.44
CA ARG A 260 33.97 -2.26 0.17
C ARG A 260 34.19 -2.36 -1.32
N TYR A 261 35.39 -2.06 -1.77
CA TYR A 261 35.79 -2.07 -3.18
C TYR A 261 36.78 -3.19 -3.48
N ALA A 262 36.97 -3.49 -4.76
CA ALA A 262 38.00 -4.41 -5.19
C ALA A 262 39.38 -3.95 -4.73
N GLY A 263 40.27 -4.91 -4.39
CA GLY A 263 41.60 -4.62 -3.91
C GLY A 263 41.69 -4.28 -2.41
N GLY A 264 40.60 -4.50 -1.63
CA GLY A 264 40.60 -4.29 -0.19
C GLY A 264 40.43 -2.83 0.23
N LEU A 265 40.13 -1.93 -0.71
CA LEU A 265 39.81 -0.54 -0.43
C LEU A 265 38.40 -0.43 0.18
N THR A 266 38.25 0.45 1.15
CA THR A 266 36.96 0.70 1.82
C THR A 266 36.69 2.18 1.96
N ASP A 267 35.41 2.55 1.99
CA ASP A 267 35.00 3.84 2.53
C ASP A 267 35.32 3.90 4.02
N GLU A 268 35.55 5.06 4.54
CA GLU A 268 35.76 5.31 5.97
C GLU A 268 34.85 6.44 6.44
N ILE A 269 34.15 6.20 7.53
CA ILE A 269 33.32 7.22 8.18
C ILE A 269 34.20 7.92 9.22
N CYS A 270 34.54 9.16 8.92
CA CYS A 270 35.44 10.00 9.72
C CYS A 270 35.25 11.46 9.37
N ILE A 271 35.80 12.35 10.16
CA ILE A 271 35.99 13.76 9.77
C ILE A 271 37.13 13.82 8.76
N PRO A 272 36.91 14.31 7.52
CA PRO A 272 37.95 14.38 6.50
C PRO A 272 39.08 15.31 6.89
N ASP A 273 40.35 14.94 6.59
CA ASP A 273 41.48 15.83 6.72
C ASP A 273 41.44 16.98 5.71
N LYS A 274 42.03 18.12 6.05
CA LYS A 274 42.02 19.35 5.22
C LYS A 274 42.63 19.17 3.83
N ASP A 275 43.56 18.22 3.71
CA ASP A 275 44.28 17.97 2.44
C ASP A 275 43.50 17.06 1.49
N ILE A 276 42.38 16.51 1.90
CA ILE A 276 41.55 15.59 1.13
C ILE A 276 40.82 16.37 0.01
N LYS A 277 40.81 15.83 -1.19
CA LYS A 277 40.11 16.41 -2.32
C LYS A 277 38.60 16.49 -2.05
N GLY A 278 38.06 17.70 -2.15
CA GLY A 278 36.63 17.97 -1.91
C GLY A 278 36.32 18.35 -0.48
N PHE A 279 37.34 18.56 0.38
CA PHE A 279 37.17 19.09 1.72
C PHE A 279 36.38 20.41 1.67
N ARG A 280 35.38 20.51 2.51
CA ARG A 280 34.52 21.69 2.65
C ARG A 280 35.15 22.65 3.65
N SER A 281 34.42 23.62 4.17
CA SER A 281 34.94 24.45 5.25
C SER A 281 34.93 23.68 6.57
N GLU A 282 35.86 24.00 7.48
CA GLU A 282 35.86 23.44 8.83
C GLU A 282 34.54 23.67 9.57
N HIS A 283 33.89 24.77 9.26
CA HIS A 283 32.60 25.13 9.83
C HIS A 283 31.51 24.10 9.50
N ASP A 284 31.57 23.47 8.33
CA ASP A 284 30.56 22.52 7.88
C ASP A 284 30.59 21.20 8.66
N TYR A 285 31.73 20.89 9.29
CA TYR A 285 31.93 19.67 10.10
C TYR A 285 31.77 19.91 11.61
N ARG A 286 31.39 21.10 12.04
CA ARG A 286 31.36 21.52 13.46
C ARG A 286 30.47 20.67 14.38
N TYR A 287 29.49 19.97 13.82
CA TYR A 287 28.53 19.15 14.57
C TYR A 287 28.89 17.66 14.59
N LEU A 288 29.96 17.25 13.91
CA LEU A 288 30.42 15.89 13.90
C LEU A 288 31.21 15.57 15.17
N GLU A 289 30.99 14.39 15.73
CA GLU A 289 31.84 13.81 16.77
C GLU A 289 33.08 13.16 16.14
N ASP A 290 34.01 12.70 16.97
CA ASP A 290 35.28 12.09 16.53
C ASP A 290 35.10 10.86 15.61
N ASP A 291 33.96 10.21 15.70
CA ASP A 291 33.57 9.09 14.84
C ASP A 291 33.03 9.49 13.46
N GLY A 292 32.99 10.80 13.16
CA GLY A 292 32.47 11.33 11.91
C GLY A 292 30.95 11.38 11.80
N ILE A 293 30.21 11.21 12.89
CA ILE A 293 28.75 11.20 12.92
C ILE A 293 28.24 12.39 13.72
N ILE A 294 27.14 12.97 13.29
CA ILE A 294 26.54 14.10 13.99
C ILE A 294 25.87 13.67 15.30
N TYR A 295 25.98 14.52 16.35
CA TYR A 295 25.30 14.25 17.60
C TYR A 295 23.80 14.56 17.55
N PRO A 296 22.94 13.83 18.32
CA PRO A 296 21.51 14.12 18.43
C PRO A 296 21.23 15.54 18.97
N GLU A 297 20.09 16.10 18.57
CA GLU A 297 19.62 17.46 18.91
C GLU A 297 20.47 18.61 18.30
N ALA A 298 21.42 18.33 17.42
CA ALA A 298 22.10 19.37 16.66
C ALA A 298 21.13 20.08 15.71
N ALA A 299 21.10 21.42 15.75
CA ALA A 299 20.34 22.23 14.81
C ALA A 299 21.21 22.46 13.56
N VAL A 300 20.78 21.90 12.44
CA VAL A 300 21.53 21.89 11.17
C VAL A 300 20.86 22.75 10.12
N SER A 301 21.68 23.27 9.25
CA SER A 301 21.28 24.12 8.12
C SER A 301 22.00 23.70 6.85
N GLU A 302 21.66 24.36 5.74
CA GLU A 302 22.29 24.18 4.44
C GLU A 302 23.82 24.15 4.53
N GLY A 303 24.43 23.12 3.93
CA GLY A 303 25.87 22.92 3.87
C GLY A 303 26.46 22.13 5.04
N ASP A 304 25.77 22.04 6.18
CA ASP A 304 26.25 21.26 7.32
C ASP A 304 26.38 19.79 6.99
N VAL A 305 27.47 19.17 7.36
CA VAL A 305 27.73 17.74 7.15
C VAL A 305 27.11 16.95 8.30
N VAL A 306 26.30 15.97 7.94
CA VAL A 306 25.58 15.11 8.88
C VAL A 306 26.33 13.79 9.12
N ILE A 307 26.98 13.27 8.07
CA ILE A 307 27.80 12.06 8.11
C ILE A 307 29.06 12.37 7.31
N GLY A 308 30.21 12.44 8.01
CA GLY A 308 31.51 12.57 7.39
C GLY A 308 31.96 11.23 6.81
N LYS A 309 32.42 11.25 5.57
CA LYS A 309 32.91 10.04 4.90
C LYS A 309 33.97 10.36 3.88
N THR A 310 34.97 9.50 3.80
CA THR A 310 35.99 9.55 2.76
C THR A 310 35.97 8.27 1.94
N SER A 311 36.13 8.40 0.64
CA SER A 311 36.12 7.28 -0.32
C SER A 311 37.43 7.23 -1.12
N PRO A 312 37.91 6.05 -1.49
CA PRO A 312 39.03 5.92 -2.41
C PRO A 312 38.69 6.42 -3.81
N PRO A 313 39.67 6.74 -4.66
CA PRO A 313 39.41 7.11 -6.05
C PRO A 313 38.71 6.00 -6.84
N ARG A 314 37.78 6.37 -7.72
CA ARG A 314 36.92 5.39 -8.45
C ARG A 314 37.61 4.60 -9.55
N PHE A 315 38.69 5.15 -10.14
CA PHE A 315 39.34 4.56 -11.29
C PHE A 315 40.84 4.38 -11.00
N LEU A 316 41.26 3.15 -10.89
CA LEU A 316 42.63 2.73 -10.67
C LEU A 316 43.01 1.80 -11.84
N SER A 317 43.95 2.22 -12.70
CA SER A 317 44.33 1.48 -13.88
C SER A 317 45.65 0.68 -13.73
N SER A 318 46.41 0.95 -12.68
CA SER A 318 47.69 0.28 -12.39
C SER A 318 47.91 -0.04 -10.91
N MET A 319 48.79 -0.99 -10.60
CA MET A 319 49.20 -1.36 -9.24
C MET A 319 49.86 -0.19 -8.49
N ASP A 320 50.57 0.68 -9.19
CA ASP A 320 51.21 1.85 -8.62
C ASP A 320 50.16 2.89 -8.17
N GLU A 321 49.05 2.98 -8.89
CA GLU A 321 47.92 3.83 -8.54
C GLU A 321 47.18 3.33 -7.28
N TYR A 322 47.19 2.00 -7.03
CA TYR A 322 46.64 1.43 -5.81
C TYR A 322 47.37 1.90 -4.56
N ASN A 323 48.69 1.94 -4.59
CA ASN A 323 49.52 2.42 -3.46
C ASN A 323 49.32 3.92 -3.23
N LEU A 324 49.14 4.71 -4.32
CA LEU A 324 48.82 6.13 -4.27
C LEU A 324 47.35 6.43 -3.92
N ALA A 325 46.46 5.46 -4.06
CA ALA A 325 45.04 5.60 -3.77
C ALA A 325 44.74 5.71 -2.27
N ILE A 326 45.59 5.14 -1.44
CA ILE A 326 45.52 5.26 0.04
C ILE A 326 45.69 6.71 0.43
N ASP A 327 46.62 7.43 -0.25
CA ASP A 327 46.93 8.84 0.02
C ASP A 327 46.01 9.85 -0.70
N LYS A 328 45.20 9.40 -1.70
CA LYS A 328 44.33 10.27 -2.51
C LYS A 328 42.85 10.00 -2.30
N ARG A 329 42.42 9.89 -1.08
CA ARG A 329 40.99 9.82 -0.74
C ARG A 329 40.28 11.11 -1.15
N ARG A 330 38.96 11.03 -1.29
CA ARG A 330 38.08 12.18 -1.55
C ARG A 330 36.98 12.24 -0.53
N GLU A 331 36.50 13.41 -0.25
CA GLU A 331 35.32 13.66 0.55
C GLU A 331 34.06 13.10 -0.16
N SER A 332 33.26 12.34 0.56
CA SER A 332 32.00 11.72 0.07
C SER A 332 30.93 11.65 1.16
N GLY A 333 31.04 12.48 2.17
CA GLY A 333 30.08 12.60 3.26
C GLY A 333 28.72 13.11 2.79
N VAL A 334 27.74 12.97 3.66
CA VAL A 334 26.38 13.46 3.45
C VAL A 334 26.22 14.81 4.11
N ALA A 335 25.93 15.82 3.31
CA ALA A 335 25.64 17.18 3.76
C ALA A 335 24.25 17.61 3.33
N LEU A 336 23.67 18.56 4.07
CA LEU A 336 22.38 19.14 3.73
C LEU A 336 22.47 19.98 2.45
N GLN A 337 21.42 19.85 1.63
CA GLN A 337 21.31 20.58 0.37
C GLN A 337 20.76 21.99 0.60
N HIS A 338 20.72 22.78 -0.49
CA HIS A 338 20.18 24.13 -0.45
C HIS A 338 18.72 24.14 0.02
N GLY A 339 18.42 25.00 0.98
CA GLY A 339 17.08 25.15 1.57
C GLY A 339 16.71 24.09 2.61
N GLU A 340 17.57 23.15 2.92
CA GLU A 340 17.33 22.14 3.95
C GLU A 340 17.75 22.64 5.32
N ILE A 341 16.83 22.51 6.28
CA ILE A 341 17.03 22.86 7.69
C ILE A 341 16.44 21.77 8.55
N GLY A 342 16.86 21.66 9.79
CA GLY A 342 16.26 20.72 10.72
C GLY A 342 17.03 20.57 12.01
N THR A 343 16.55 19.64 12.84
CA THR A 343 17.24 19.21 14.05
C THR A 343 17.44 17.70 13.96
N VAL A 344 18.60 17.22 14.38
CA VAL A 344 18.87 15.78 14.41
C VAL A 344 18.00 15.13 15.48
N ASP A 345 17.10 14.24 15.05
CA ASP A 345 16.15 13.57 15.92
C ASP A 345 16.66 12.22 16.43
N PHE A 346 17.25 11.43 15.55
CA PHE A 346 17.69 10.08 15.88
C PHE A 346 18.88 9.66 15.01
N VAL A 347 19.86 9.01 15.63
CA VAL A 347 21.04 8.47 14.96
C VAL A 347 21.06 6.96 15.16
N LEU A 348 21.15 6.21 14.09
CA LEU A 348 21.23 4.75 14.08
C LEU A 348 22.49 4.30 13.37
N VAL A 349 23.32 3.56 14.08
CA VAL A 349 24.51 2.88 13.54
C VAL A 349 24.24 1.38 13.56
N THR A 350 24.27 0.75 12.40
CA THR A 350 23.98 -0.68 12.24
C THR A 350 24.83 -1.27 11.11
N GLU A 351 24.60 -2.52 10.79
CA GLU A 351 25.20 -3.20 9.64
C GLU A 351 24.12 -3.57 8.63
N ASN A 352 24.46 -3.48 7.36
CA ASN A 352 23.58 -3.94 6.29
C ASN A 352 23.68 -5.48 6.11
N GLY A 353 22.87 -6.06 5.21
CA GLY A 353 22.87 -7.50 4.92
C GLY A 353 24.20 -8.05 4.38
N GLU A 354 25.10 -7.19 3.92
CA GLU A 354 26.44 -7.53 3.42
C GLU A 354 27.55 -7.36 4.48
N GLY A 355 27.18 -6.94 5.70
CA GLY A 355 28.12 -6.70 6.80
C GLY A 355 28.89 -5.38 6.68
N ASN A 356 28.38 -4.40 5.91
CA ASN A 356 28.94 -3.06 5.84
C ASN A 356 28.31 -2.18 6.92
N LYS A 357 29.09 -1.28 7.52
CA LYS A 357 28.59 -0.29 8.48
C LYS A 357 27.59 0.64 7.79
N LEU A 358 26.39 0.72 8.31
CA LEU A 358 25.30 1.55 7.82
C LEU A 358 24.94 2.59 8.88
N ILE A 359 24.96 3.86 8.49
CA ILE A 359 24.59 4.98 9.32
C ILE A 359 23.35 5.63 8.77
N GLN A 360 22.38 5.86 9.64
CA GLN A 360 21.14 6.53 9.32
C GLN A 360 20.90 7.63 10.35
N VAL A 361 20.78 8.85 9.88
CA VAL A 361 20.50 10.03 10.69
C VAL A 361 19.14 10.57 10.30
N ARG A 362 18.20 10.62 11.22
CA ARG A 362 16.88 11.19 11.00
C ARG A 362 16.87 12.66 11.43
N LEU A 363 16.50 13.50 10.51
CA LEU A 363 16.26 14.93 10.77
C LEU A 363 14.76 15.14 11.00
N ARG A 364 14.41 16.07 11.88
CA ARG A 364 13.06 16.57 12.07
C ARG A 364 12.97 18.04 11.76
N GLU A 365 11.92 18.41 11.06
CA GLU A 365 11.58 19.80 10.76
C GLU A 365 10.12 20.05 11.14
N GLN A 366 9.85 21.12 11.86
CA GLN A 366 8.47 21.50 12.16
C GLN A 366 7.91 22.32 10.99
N ARG A 367 6.80 21.84 10.41
CA ARG A 367 6.10 22.53 9.33
C ARG A 367 4.82 23.17 9.82
N ILE A 368 4.68 24.43 9.55
CA ILE A 368 3.52 25.26 9.85
C ILE A 368 3.04 25.85 8.52
N PRO A 369 1.74 25.84 8.21
CA PRO A 369 1.23 26.44 6.98
C PRO A 369 1.66 27.91 6.85
N GLU A 370 2.25 28.27 5.73
CA GLU A 370 2.77 29.61 5.39
C GLU A 370 2.14 30.10 4.09
N ILE A 371 2.42 31.35 3.74
CA ILE A 371 1.97 31.96 2.48
C ILE A 371 2.95 31.52 1.37
N GLY A 372 2.42 30.93 0.28
CA GLY A 372 3.21 30.54 -0.89
C GLY A 372 3.12 29.06 -1.29
#